data_ab2597780a9e95f98a70e69f8fb55867
#
_entry.id   ab2597780a9e95f98a70e69f8fb55867
#
_cell.length_a   1.000
_cell.length_b   1.000
_cell.length_c   1.000
_cell.angle_alpha   90.00
_cell.angle_beta   90.00
_cell.angle_gamma   90.00
#
_symmetry.space_group_name_H-M   'P 1'
#
loop_
_entity.id
_entity.type
_entity.pdbx_description
1 polymer ?
#
loop_
_entity_poly.entity_id
_entity_poly.type
_entity_poly.pdbx_seq_one_letter_code
_entity_poly.pdbx_strand_id
1 'polypeptide(L)'
;MYSPHLVRILRVTMARSTKVHTVVTVFVTATITYMLMHSNCGDTTENVRMVPVEPHILYDDANNEYTYHREMPLIFIGGMPRSGTTLMRAMLDAHDDVRCGEETRVIPRILSMRAQWIRSSKEHARLLEAGLTDDVVDDAISAFMLEIIAKHGAPAPRLCNKDPFVLKSMLYLHKVFPNGKYLLMIRDGRATVHSIISRKVTITGFDITNYRDCLKKWNQAVESMYDQCLRVGKQYCLPVFYEQLVLHPKEWMEKILTFLDLPWDEAVMHHEEHIGKPGGISLSRKEKSTDQVIKPVNLEALSKWVGHIPGDVISDMASLAPMLSRLGYDPYARQPRYGDPDRFVLDNEQKIADNAAGFNENLKRVYREKDIDQQIEGPRDPRQGQPAQAMDHRDQGAQDHFPRAPPVDRRDPRQYARDRRNKRREGPYPVPA
;
A
#
# COMPACT_ATOMS: atom_id res chain seq x y z
N MET A 1 37.50 25.52 90.10
CA MET A 1 36.06 25.50 90.25
C MET A 1 35.41 26.07 88.99
N TYR A 2 34.88 25.24 88.16
CA TYR A 2 34.18 25.72 86.93
C TYR A 2 32.72 26.12 87.27
N SER A 3 32.33 27.32 86.80
CA SER A 3 31.05 27.91 87.10
C SER A 3 29.89 27.01 86.49
N PRO A 4 28.80 26.74 87.30
CA PRO A 4 27.69 25.92 86.83
C PRO A 4 27.00 26.45 85.58
N HIS A 5 27.13 27.74 85.30
CA HIS A 5 26.58 28.36 84.10
C HIS A 5 27.25 27.94 82.78
N LEU A 6 28.58 27.71 82.78
CA LEU A 6 29.33 27.29 81.62
C LEU A 6 29.01 25.88 81.18
N VAL A 7 28.79 24.96 82.13
CA VAL A 7 28.41 23.58 81.89
C VAL A 7 26.99 23.47 81.31
N ARG A 8 26.11 24.39 81.72
CA ARG A 8 24.73 24.44 81.21
C ARG A 8 24.65 24.98 79.78
N ILE A 9 25.48 25.97 79.43
CA ILE A 9 25.57 26.50 78.05
C ILE A 9 26.19 25.47 77.10
N LEU A 10 27.27 24.77 77.50
CA LEU A 10 27.88 23.73 76.72
C LEU A 10 26.96 22.52 76.46
N ARG A 11 26.14 22.12 77.48
CA ARG A 11 25.14 21.05 77.28
C ARG A 11 24.02 21.49 76.34
N VAL A 12 23.57 22.73 76.35
CA VAL A 12 22.50 23.21 75.48
C VAL A 12 23.00 23.37 74.05
N THR A 13 24.24 23.83 73.86
CA THR A 13 24.86 23.93 72.52
C THR A 13 25.19 22.56 71.92
N MET A 14 25.72 21.62 72.69
CA MET A 14 25.92 20.24 72.21
C MET A 14 24.59 19.52 71.88
N ALA A 15 23.53 19.71 72.70
CA ALA A 15 22.22 19.13 72.46
C ALA A 15 21.52 19.76 71.23
N ARG A 16 21.78 21.04 70.92
CA ARG A 16 21.30 21.68 69.71
C ARG A 16 22.10 21.17 68.47
N SER A 17 23.43 21.02 68.60
CA SER A 17 24.28 20.49 67.55
C SER A 17 23.87 19.05 67.14
N THR A 18 23.64 18.15 68.12
CA THR A 18 23.22 16.79 67.87
C THR A 18 21.82 16.73 67.22
N LYS A 19 20.87 17.58 67.62
CA LYS A 19 19.56 17.66 66.96
C LYS A 19 19.65 18.15 65.53
N VAL A 20 20.51 19.14 65.26
CA VAL A 20 20.70 19.63 63.91
C VAL A 20 21.38 18.56 63.03
N HIS A 21 22.39 17.85 63.53
CA HIS A 21 22.99 16.72 62.80
C HIS A 21 22.01 15.60 62.52
N THR A 22 21.17 15.25 63.47
CA THR A 22 20.14 14.20 63.27
C THR A 22 19.11 14.60 62.22
N VAL A 23 18.65 15.87 62.23
CA VAL A 23 17.72 16.37 61.21
C VAL A 23 18.37 16.40 59.84
N VAL A 24 19.61 16.86 59.73
CA VAL A 24 20.35 16.88 58.43
C VAL A 24 20.57 15.45 57.93
N THR A 25 20.94 14.51 58.80
CA THR A 25 21.14 13.11 58.39
C THR A 25 19.84 12.48 57.93
N VAL A 26 18.72 12.72 58.61
CA VAL A 26 17.40 12.22 58.18
C VAL A 26 16.98 12.83 56.84
N PHE A 27 17.23 14.13 56.63
CA PHE A 27 16.94 14.75 55.33
C PHE A 27 17.81 14.21 54.22
N VAL A 28 19.09 14.03 54.45
CA VAL A 28 20.03 13.49 53.45
C VAL A 28 19.69 12.03 53.14
N THR A 29 19.40 11.20 54.15
CA THR A 29 18.98 9.82 53.90
C THR A 29 17.65 9.75 53.19
N ALA A 30 16.63 10.57 53.57
CA ALA A 30 15.38 10.67 52.87
C ALA A 30 15.53 11.11 51.41
N THR A 31 16.39 12.09 51.13
CA THR A 31 16.68 12.57 49.80
C THR A 31 17.43 11.52 48.95
N ILE A 32 18.38 10.82 49.55
CA ILE A 32 19.10 9.72 48.89
C ILE A 32 18.13 8.56 48.60
N THR A 33 17.26 8.19 49.54
CA THR A 33 16.25 7.13 49.38
C THR A 33 15.22 7.54 48.33
N TYR A 34 14.79 8.82 48.32
CA TYR A 34 13.92 9.37 47.29
C TYR A 34 14.61 9.35 45.89
N MET A 35 15.85 9.78 45.80
CA MET A 35 16.63 9.69 44.55
C MET A 35 16.85 8.24 44.09
N LEU A 36 17.15 7.32 44.99
CA LEU A 36 17.29 5.88 44.70
C LEU A 36 15.96 5.22 44.29
N MET A 37 14.85 5.60 44.91
CA MET A 37 13.52 5.16 44.49
C MET A 37 13.11 5.74 43.14
N HIS A 38 13.48 6.99 42.83
CA HIS A 38 13.16 7.61 41.55
C HIS A 38 14.17 7.28 40.46
N SER A 39 15.42 6.94 40.79
CA SER A 39 16.36 6.39 39.83
C SER A 39 16.11 4.92 39.49
N ASN A 40 15.39 4.18 40.35
CA ASN A 40 14.86 2.84 40.01
C ASN A 40 13.47 2.88 39.36
N CYS A 41 12.76 4.04 39.35
CA CYS A 41 11.81 4.38 38.30
C CYS A 41 12.57 4.92 37.09
N GLY A 42 13.70 4.28 36.76
CA GLY A 42 14.35 4.40 35.48
C GLY A 42 13.31 3.99 34.45
N ASP A 43 13.15 4.83 33.45
CA ASP A 43 12.63 4.47 32.16
C ASP A 43 12.79 2.97 31.92
N THR A 44 11.74 2.23 32.13
CA THR A 44 11.46 1.07 31.33
C THR A 44 10.99 1.59 29.96
N THR A 45 11.76 2.45 29.28
CA THR A 45 12.05 2.20 27.92
C THR A 45 12.75 0.85 27.95
N GLU A 46 11.95 -0.24 28.02
CA GLU A 46 12.40 -1.49 27.46
C GLU A 46 13.19 -1.07 26.23
N ASN A 47 14.47 -1.36 26.24
CA ASN A 47 15.23 -1.43 25.03
C ASN A 47 14.45 -2.41 24.16
N VAL A 48 13.47 -1.93 23.42
CA VAL A 48 12.85 -2.65 22.32
C VAL A 48 14.04 -2.92 21.43
N ARG A 49 14.64 -4.07 21.66
CA ARG A 49 15.76 -4.53 20.86
C ARG A 49 15.15 -4.66 19.49
N MET A 50 15.38 -3.64 18.67
CA MET A 50 15.04 -3.68 17.26
C MET A 50 15.71 -4.94 16.74
N VAL A 51 14.95 -6.01 16.67
CA VAL A 51 15.39 -7.22 15.98
C VAL A 51 15.54 -6.76 14.54
N PRO A 52 16.72 -6.83 13.94
CA PRO A 52 16.86 -6.51 12.52
C PRO A 52 15.81 -7.37 11.80
N VAL A 53 14.92 -6.74 11.05
CA VAL A 53 14.00 -7.49 10.18
C VAL A 53 14.92 -8.23 9.22
N GLU A 54 14.96 -9.57 9.33
CA GLU A 54 15.75 -10.38 8.42
C GLU A 54 15.28 -10.07 7.00
N PRO A 55 16.20 -9.78 6.07
CA PRO A 55 15.83 -9.49 4.71
C PRO A 55 15.15 -10.72 4.09
N HIS A 56 14.14 -10.50 3.26
CA HIS A 56 13.54 -11.58 2.49
C HIS A 56 14.52 -12.04 1.43
N ILE A 57 14.90 -13.31 1.46
CA ILE A 57 15.77 -13.92 0.44
C ILE A 57 14.90 -14.82 -0.43
N LEU A 58 14.91 -14.57 -1.73
CA LEU A 58 14.22 -15.40 -2.73
C LEU A 58 15.20 -15.80 -3.81
N TYR A 59 14.97 -16.93 -4.44
CA TYR A 59 15.76 -17.45 -5.55
C TYR A 59 14.88 -17.57 -6.78
N ASP A 60 15.43 -17.25 -7.95
CA ASP A 60 14.78 -17.53 -9.23
C ASP A 60 15.07 -18.98 -9.69
N ASP A 61 14.50 -19.36 -10.84
CA ASP A 61 14.69 -20.70 -11.42
C ASP A 61 16.16 -20.98 -11.84
N ALA A 62 16.96 -19.94 -12.03
CA ALA A 62 18.40 -20.00 -12.30
C ALA A 62 19.26 -20.02 -11.02
N ASN A 63 18.61 -20.03 -9.84
CA ASN A 63 19.23 -19.97 -8.52
C ASN A 63 20.01 -18.67 -8.24
N ASN A 64 19.61 -17.55 -8.88
CA ASN A 64 20.08 -16.22 -8.51
C ASN A 64 19.39 -15.79 -7.22
N GLU A 65 20.17 -15.19 -6.30
CA GLU A 65 19.68 -14.73 -5.01
C GLU A 65 19.21 -13.28 -5.10
N TYR A 66 18.03 -13.01 -4.55
CA TYR A 66 17.42 -11.67 -4.45
C TYR A 66 17.09 -11.37 -2.98
N THR A 67 17.62 -10.28 -2.47
CA THR A 67 17.38 -9.83 -1.09
C THR A 67 16.44 -8.64 -1.08
N TYR A 68 15.31 -8.76 -0.38
CA TYR A 68 14.30 -7.71 -0.29
C TYR A 68 14.19 -7.18 1.15
N HIS A 69 14.14 -5.84 1.27
CA HIS A 69 13.94 -5.15 2.54
C HIS A 69 13.20 -3.83 2.32
N ARG A 70 12.63 -3.26 3.38
CA ARG A 70 11.78 -2.06 3.28
C ARG A 70 12.52 -0.78 2.84
N GLU A 71 13.84 -0.77 2.95
CA GLU A 71 14.68 0.37 2.54
C GLU A 71 15.10 0.31 1.06
N MET A 72 14.75 -0.78 0.34
CA MET A 72 14.99 -0.84 -1.09
C MET A 72 14.09 0.14 -1.85
N PRO A 73 14.49 0.61 -3.06
CA PRO A 73 13.69 1.54 -3.85
C PRO A 73 12.54 0.83 -4.56
N LEU A 74 11.52 0.44 -3.80
CA LEU A 74 10.28 -0.12 -4.34
C LEU A 74 9.57 0.89 -5.26
N ILE A 75 8.95 0.40 -6.32
CA ILE A 75 8.18 1.22 -7.25
C ILE A 75 6.69 1.06 -6.94
N PHE A 76 5.98 2.18 -6.76
CA PHE A 76 4.53 2.19 -6.58
C PHE A 76 3.86 2.95 -7.71
N ILE A 77 3.05 2.26 -8.50
CA ILE A 77 2.25 2.85 -9.58
C ILE A 77 0.82 3.00 -9.10
N GLY A 78 0.32 4.23 -9.09
CA GLY A 78 -1.07 4.49 -8.71
C GLY A 78 -1.65 5.69 -9.45
N GLY A 79 -2.91 5.98 -9.13
CA GLY A 79 -3.69 7.05 -9.76
C GLY A 79 -5.17 6.72 -9.70
N MET A 80 -5.98 7.44 -10.44
CA MET A 80 -7.38 7.06 -10.60
C MET A 80 -7.49 5.78 -11.46
N PRO A 81 -8.34 4.80 -11.15
CA PRO A 81 -8.63 3.72 -12.09
C PRO A 81 -8.95 4.27 -13.47
N ARG A 82 -8.41 3.67 -14.54
CA ARG A 82 -8.51 4.13 -15.94
C ARG A 82 -7.64 5.33 -16.32
N SER A 83 -6.68 5.72 -15.48
CA SER A 83 -5.70 6.76 -15.81
C SER A 83 -4.44 6.24 -16.53
N GLY A 84 -4.38 4.98 -16.92
CA GLY A 84 -3.22 4.39 -17.61
C GLY A 84 -2.28 3.59 -16.70
N THR A 85 -2.64 3.32 -15.46
CA THR A 85 -1.80 2.55 -14.51
C THR A 85 -1.42 1.16 -15.04
N THR A 86 -2.30 0.48 -15.78
CA THR A 86 -2.02 -0.83 -16.38
C THR A 86 -1.04 -0.73 -17.56
N LEU A 87 -1.12 0.33 -18.36
CA LEU A 87 -0.14 0.58 -19.43
C LEU A 87 1.26 0.84 -18.83
N MET A 88 1.35 1.76 -17.86
CA MET A 88 2.60 2.05 -17.17
C MET A 88 3.22 0.79 -16.55
N ARG A 89 2.39 -0.01 -15.89
CA ARG A 89 2.82 -1.30 -15.33
C ARG A 89 3.37 -2.22 -16.42
N ALA A 90 2.68 -2.37 -17.55
CA ALA A 90 3.11 -3.27 -18.62
C ALA A 90 4.42 -2.78 -19.28
N MET A 91 4.57 -1.47 -19.49
CA MET A 91 5.82 -0.91 -20.02
C MET A 91 7.00 -1.15 -19.08
N LEU A 92 6.82 -0.97 -17.76
CA LEU A 92 7.86 -1.24 -16.78
C LEU A 92 8.11 -2.75 -16.56
N ASP A 93 7.09 -3.57 -16.65
CA ASP A 93 7.19 -5.03 -16.49
C ASP A 93 7.87 -5.70 -17.72
N ALA A 94 8.03 -4.96 -18.82
CA ALA A 94 8.84 -5.37 -19.97
C ALA A 94 10.35 -5.18 -19.75
N HIS A 95 10.74 -4.32 -18.81
CA HIS A 95 12.15 -4.08 -18.46
C HIS A 95 12.73 -5.30 -17.72
N ASP A 96 13.92 -5.74 -18.07
CA ASP A 96 14.53 -6.96 -17.52
C ASP A 96 14.71 -6.92 -16.00
N ASP A 97 15.01 -5.76 -15.43
CA ASP A 97 15.22 -5.58 -13.99
C ASP A 97 13.94 -5.38 -13.19
N VAL A 98 12.78 -5.20 -13.80
CA VAL A 98 11.54 -4.81 -13.08
C VAL A 98 10.50 -5.91 -13.09
N ARG A 99 9.85 -6.14 -11.95
CA ARG A 99 8.64 -6.98 -11.85
C ARG A 99 7.58 -6.27 -11.02
N CYS A 100 6.43 -6.04 -11.65
CA CYS A 100 5.28 -5.41 -11.03
C CYS A 100 4.17 -6.41 -10.65
N GLY A 101 3.96 -7.40 -11.48
CA GLY A 101 2.84 -8.31 -11.32
C GLY A 101 1.47 -7.67 -11.57
N GLU A 102 0.40 -8.44 -11.36
CA GLU A 102 -0.98 -8.02 -11.57
C GLU A 102 -1.51 -7.19 -10.37
N GLU A 103 -2.64 -6.49 -10.57
CA GLU A 103 -3.33 -5.74 -9.52
C GLU A 103 -3.91 -6.68 -8.45
N THR A 104 -3.41 -6.60 -7.22
CA THR A 104 -3.84 -7.47 -6.12
C THR A 104 -5.04 -6.93 -5.36
N ARG A 105 -5.17 -5.62 -5.26
CA ARG A 105 -6.11 -4.88 -4.40
C ARG A 105 -5.94 -5.14 -2.90
N VAL A 106 -4.88 -5.87 -2.51
CA VAL A 106 -4.62 -6.20 -1.10
C VAL A 106 -4.03 -4.98 -0.39
N ILE A 107 -2.99 -4.37 -0.98
CA ILE A 107 -2.27 -3.25 -0.38
C ILE A 107 -3.17 -2.04 -0.11
N PRO A 108 -4.01 -1.56 -1.03
CA PRO A 108 -4.93 -0.46 -0.72
C PRO A 108 -5.93 -0.78 0.40
N ARG A 109 -6.29 -2.06 0.59
CA ARG A 109 -7.21 -2.48 1.66
C ARG A 109 -6.56 -2.46 3.03
N ILE A 110 -5.34 -2.98 3.17
CA ILE A 110 -4.62 -2.95 4.45
C ILE A 110 -4.31 -1.50 4.85
N LEU A 111 -3.93 -0.64 3.88
CA LEU A 111 -3.72 0.79 4.11
C LEU A 111 -5.00 1.49 4.56
N SER A 112 -6.14 1.16 3.96
CA SER A 112 -7.45 1.70 4.37
C SER A 112 -7.83 1.24 5.78
N MET A 113 -7.59 0.00 6.13
CA MET A 113 -7.85 -0.56 7.46
C MET A 113 -7.01 0.15 8.53
N ARG A 114 -5.71 0.32 8.30
CA ARG A 114 -4.83 1.10 9.17
C ARG A 114 -5.33 2.53 9.33
N ALA A 115 -5.69 3.19 8.23
CA ALA A 115 -6.20 4.56 8.28
C ALA A 115 -7.49 4.68 9.09
N GLN A 116 -8.35 3.65 9.13
CA GLN A 116 -9.54 3.61 9.96
C GLN A 116 -9.18 3.50 11.46
N TRP A 117 -8.24 2.63 11.82
CA TRP A 117 -7.78 2.51 13.21
C TRP A 117 -7.25 3.83 13.77
N ILE A 118 -6.34 4.49 13.04
CA ILE A 118 -5.74 5.75 13.48
C ILE A 118 -6.74 6.91 13.49
N ARG A 119 -7.70 6.92 12.57
CA ARG A 119 -8.74 7.98 12.52
C ARG A 119 -9.74 7.89 13.66
N SER A 120 -10.02 6.69 14.12
CA SER A 120 -10.90 6.46 15.26
C SER A 120 -10.13 6.64 16.57
N SER A 121 -10.34 7.75 17.27
CA SER A 121 -9.66 8.00 18.57
C SER A 121 -9.87 6.87 19.58
N LYS A 122 -11.05 6.23 19.56
CA LYS A 122 -11.38 5.09 20.44
C LYS A 122 -10.57 3.84 20.09
N GLU A 123 -10.46 3.51 18.80
CA GLU A 123 -9.70 2.32 18.37
C GLU A 123 -8.19 2.56 18.53
N HIS A 124 -7.71 3.77 18.21
CA HIS A 124 -6.30 4.13 18.42
C HIS A 124 -5.90 4.05 19.90
N ALA A 125 -6.74 4.59 20.80
CA ALA A 125 -6.51 4.47 22.23
C ALA A 125 -6.46 3.01 22.71
N ARG A 126 -7.32 2.13 22.19
CA ARG A 126 -7.30 0.70 22.51
C ARG A 126 -6.01 0.01 22.04
N LEU A 127 -5.50 0.35 20.87
CA LEU A 127 -4.24 -0.20 20.37
C LEU A 127 -3.10 0.20 21.31
N LEU A 128 -3.01 1.48 21.67
CA LEU A 128 -1.98 1.99 22.58
C LEU A 128 -2.07 1.35 23.97
N GLU A 129 -3.28 1.20 24.51
CA GLU A 129 -3.51 0.52 25.81
C GLU A 129 -3.08 -0.95 25.78
N ALA A 130 -3.25 -1.62 24.63
CA ALA A 130 -2.80 -2.99 24.42
C ALA A 130 -1.28 -3.11 24.10
N GLY A 131 -0.52 -2.01 24.16
CA GLY A 131 0.91 -1.98 23.83
C GLY A 131 1.22 -1.96 22.33
N LEU A 132 0.19 -1.84 21.46
CA LEU A 132 0.38 -1.73 19.99
C LEU A 132 0.57 -0.25 19.62
N THR A 133 1.80 0.22 19.75
CA THR A 133 2.17 1.57 19.35
C THR A 133 2.09 1.75 17.83
N ASP A 134 2.08 3.01 17.38
CA ASP A 134 2.09 3.31 15.93
C ASP A 134 3.26 2.64 15.21
N ASP A 135 4.43 2.56 15.85
CA ASP A 135 5.62 1.95 15.25
C ASP A 135 5.46 0.43 15.13
N VAL A 136 4.90 -0.25 16.14
CA VAL A 136 4.60 -1.69 16.06
C VAL A 136 3.61 -1.99 14.93
N VAL A 137 2.57 -1.17 14.79
CA VAL A 137 1.58 -1.30 13.71
C VAL A 137 2.21 -1.02 12.35
N ASP A 138 3.06 -0.01 12.25
CA ASP A 138 3.73 0.38 11.01
C ASP A 138 4.75 -0.69 10.57
N ASP A 139 5.50 -1.28 11.48
CA ASP A 139 6.42 -2.39 11.20
C ASP A 139 5.66 -3.64 10.71
N ALA A 140 4.57 -4.01 11.38
CA ALA A 140 3.74 -5.15 10.98
C ALA A 140 3.12 -4.95 9.58
N ILE A 141 2.60 -3.74 9.28
CA ILE A 141 1.99 -3.43 7.99
C ILE A 141 3.04 -3.35 6.88
N SER A 142 4.20 -2.77 7.15
CA SER A 142 5.29 -2.71 6.16
C SER A 142 5.82 -4.11 5.83
N ALA A 143 6.00 -4.97 6.83
CA ALA A 143 6.37 -6.37 6.64
C ALA A 143 5.33 -7.14 5.81
N PHE A 144 4.04 -6.98 6.14
CA PHE A 144 2.95 -7.58 5.36
C PHE A 144 2.95 -7.13 3.90
N MET A 145 3.11 -5.82 3.64
CA MET A 145 3.13 -5.29 2.29
C MET A 145 4.35 -5.77 1.51
N LEU A 146 5.53 -5.78 2.15
CA LEU A 146 6.77 -6.25 1.53
C LEU A 146 6.67 -7.73 1.15
N GLU A 147 6.12 -8.57 2.03
CA GLU A 147 5.90 -10.00 1.77
C GLU A 147 5.00 -10.23 0.54
N ILE A 148 3.89 -9.47 0.43
CA ILE A 148 3.01 -9.53 -0.73
C ILE A 148 3.74 -9.09 -2.00
N ILE A 149 4.48 -7.98 -1.96
CA ILE A 149 5.20 -7.46 -3.14
C ILE A 149 6.31 -8.42 -3.57
N ALA A 150 7.09 -8.94 -2.62
CA ALA A 150 8.22 -9.81 -2.91
C ALA A 150 7.80 -11.18 -3.49
N LYS A 151 6.64 -11.71 -3.05
CA LYS A 151 6.15 -13.03 -3.48
C LYS A 151 5.02 -12.99 -4.51
N HIS A 152 4.71 -11.82 -5.04
CA HIS A 152 3.63 -11.65 -6.02
C HIS A 152 4.08 -11.92 -7.47
N GLY A 153 5.15 -12.57 -7.71
CA GLY A 153 5.64 -12.90 -9.05
C GLY A 153 7.06 -13.44 -9.01
N ALA A 154 7.69 -13.51 -10.17
CA ALA A 154 9.09 -13.91 -10.25
C ALA A 154 9.97 -12.88 -9.53
N PRO A 155 11.07 -13.31 -8.88
CA PRO A 155 12.07 -12.40 -8.32
C PRO A 155 12.68 -11.50 -9.39
N ALA A 156 13.03 -10.25 -9.00
CA ALA A 156 13.71 -9.30 -9.87
C ALA A 156 14.47 -8.27 -9.03
N PRO A 157 15.49 -7.59 -9.59
CA PRO A 157 16.25 -6.56 -8.88
C PRO A 157 15.39 -5.41 -8.37
N ARG A 158 14.34 -5.07 -9.09
CA ARG A 158 13.42 -3.96 -8.77
C ARG A 158 11.98 -4.45 -8.71
N LEU A 159 11.38 -4.33 -7.54
CA LEU A 159 10.00 -4.72 -7.32
C LEU A 159 9.05 -3.53 -7.43
N CYS A 160 7.89 -3.79 -7.98
CA CYS A 160 6.85 -2.79 -8.21
C CYS A 160 5.50 -3.30 -7.72
N ASN A 161 4.69 -2.39 -7.19
CA ASN A 161 3.27 -2.63 -6.94
C ASN A 161 2.42 -1.69 -7.78
N LYS A 162 1.47 -2.24 -8.53
CA LYS A 162 0.47 -1.45 -9.24
C LYS A 162 -0.92 -1.73 -8.68
N ASP A 163 -1.38 -0.83 -7.86
CA ASP A 163 -2.76 -0.74 -7.39
C ASP A 163 -3.22 0.72 -7.51
N PRO A 164 -4.26 1.06 -8.29
CA PRO A 164 -4.60 2.47 -8.57
C PRO A 164 -4.68 3.34 -7.33
N PHE A 165 -5.39 2.93 -6.29
CA PHE A 165 -5.58 3.73 -5.07
C PHE A 165 -4.49 3.59 -4.01
N VAL A 166 -3.39 2.89 -4.27
CA VAL A 166 -2.27 2.77 -3.32
C VAL A 166 -1.71 4.16 -2.95
N LEU A 167 -1.67 5.07 -3.91
CA LEU A 167 -1.12 6.42 -3.71
C LEU A 167 -2.04 7.38 -2.92
N LYS A 168 -3.25 6.96 -2.54
CA LYS A 168 -4.05 7.69 -1.54
C LYS A 168 -3.40 7.70 -0.15
N SER A 169 -2.43 6.82 0.09
CA SER A 169 -1.67 6.72 1.33
C SER A 169 -0.18 6.98 1.11
N MET A 170 0.19 7.80 0.12
CA MET A 170 1.58 8.00 -0.30
C MET A 170 2.49 8.51 0.82
N LEU A 171 2.01 9.45 1.64
CA LEU A 171 2.78 9.94 2.79
C LEU A 171 3.07 8.84 3.80
N TYR A 172 2.13 7.94 4.02
CA TYR A 172 2.33 6.80 4.88
C TYR A 172 3.27 5.77 4.26
N LEU A 173 3.10 5.48 2.98
CA LEU A 173 4.03 4.61 2.25
C LEU A 173 5.46 5.13 2.31
N HIS A 174 5.66 6.45 2.18
CA HIS A 174 6.97 7.07 2.29
C HIS A 174 7.56 7.00 3.72
N LYS A 175 6.69 6.99 4.76
CA LYS A 175 7.14 6.74 6.14
C LYS A 175 7.71 5.32 6.28
N VAL A 176 7.03 4.30 5.74
CA VAL A 176 7.38 2.89 5.96
C VAL A 176 8.31 2.30 4.88
N PHE A 177 8.38 2.93 3.71
CA PHE A 177 9.31 2.63 2.61
C PHE A 177 10.04 3.91 2.20
N PRO A 178 11.07 4.34 2.95
CA PRO A 178 11.65 5.67 2.80
C PRO A 178 12.31 5.93 1.44
N ASN A 179 12.76 4.89 0.76
CA ASN A 179 13.35 4.99 -0.58
C ASN A 179 12.36 4.62 -1.71
N GLY A 180 11.07 4.44 -1.37
CA GLY A 180 10.03 4.14 -2.35
C GLY A 180 9.87 5.25 -3.38
N LYS A 181 9.71 4.86 -4.66
CA LYS A 181 9.46 5.75 -5.80
C LYS A 181 8.00 5.64 -6.24
N TYR A 182 7.34 6.77 -6.43
CA TYR A 182 5.90 6.83 -6.72
C TYR A 182 5.66 7.42 -8.10
N LEU A 183 5.01 6.64 -8.98
CA LEU A 183 4.54 7.09 -10.28
C LEU A 183 3.05 7.40 -10.18
N LEU A 184 2.70 8.68 -10.13
CA LEU A 184 1.31 9.13 -10.08
C LEU A 184 0.76 9.32 -11.49
N MET A 185 -0.03 8.35 -11.96
CA MET A 185 -0.67 8.42 -13.27
C MET A 185 -1.82 9.43 -13.25
N ILE A 186 -1.69 10.47 -14.05
CA ILE A 186 -2.68 11.53 -14.25
C ILE A 186 -3.24 11.41 -15.66
N ARG A 187 -4.53 11.56 -15.79
CA ARG A 187 -5.24 11.59 -17.07
C ARG A 187 -6.41 12.55 -16.97
N ASP A 188 -6.78 13.17 -18.09
CA ASP A 188 -7.96 14.01 -18.19
C ASP A 188 -9.17 13.36 -17.50
N GLY A 189 -9.77 14.09 -16.54
CA GLY A 189 -10.88 13.58 -15.74
C GLY A 189 -12.09 13.19 -16.57
N ARG A 190 -12.34 13.88 -17.68
CA ARG A 190 -13.42 13.57 -18.62
C ARG A 190 -13.21 12.22 -19.29
N ALA A 191 -11.98 11.98 -19.78
CA ALA A 191 -11.60 10.71 -20.39
C ALA A 191 -11.60 9.55 -19.37
N THR A 192 -11.10 9.82 -18.16
CA THR A 192 -11.06 8.84 -17.07
C THR A 192 -12.47 8.43 -16.64
N VAL A 193 -13.34 9.40 -16.35
CA VAL A 193 -14.72 9.15 -15.91
C VAL A 193 -15.54 8.47 -17.02
N HIS A 194 -15.43 8.95 -18.27
CA HIS A 194 -16.08 8.27 -19.39
C HIS A 194 -15.64 6.80 -19.49
N SER A 195 -14.34 6.51 -19.34
CA SER A 195 -13.84 5.14 -19.37
C SER A 195 -14.33 4.28 -18.18
N ILE A 196 -14.52 4.87 -17.00
CA ILE A 196 -15.11 4.18 -15.84
C ILE A 196 -16.56 3.79 -16.14
N ILE A 197 -17.36 4.72 -16.63
CA ILE A 197 -18.79 4.55 -16.90
C ILE A 197 -19.00 3.58 -18.07
N SER A 198 -18.40 3.83 -19.23
CA SER A 198 -18.58 3.05 -20.46
C SER A 198 -18.12 1.59 -20.31
N ARG A 199 -17.07 1.34 -19.52
CA ARG A 199 -16.55 -0.01 -19.25
C ARG A 199 -17.12 -0.64 -17.98
N LYS A 200 -18.06 0.03 -17.31
CA LYS A 200 -18.71 -0.45 -16.07
C LYS A 200 -17.69 -0.88 -15.01
N VAL A 201 -16.70 0.00 -14.76
CA VAL A 201 -15.67 -0.24 -13.73
C VAL A 201 -16.26 0.08 -12.36
N THR A 202 -16.55 -0.94 -11.57
CA THR A 202 -17.10 -0.76 -10.23
C THR A 202 -16.02 -0.24 -9.26
N ILE A 203 -16.29 0.91 -8.65
CA ILE A 203 -15.44 1.55 -7.64
C ILE A 203 -16.33 1.83 -6.43
N THR A 204 -15.92 1.35 -5.26
CA THR A 204 -16.68 1.56 -4.02
C THR A 204 -16.95 3.05 -3.80
N GLY A 205 -18.22 3.37 -3.62
CA GLY A 205 -18.67 4.73 -3.37
C GLY A 205 -18.91 5.58 -4.64
N PHE A 206 -18.72 5.05 -5.86
CA PHE A 206 -19.01 5.75 -7.12
C PHE A 206 -20.35 5.30 -7.69
N ASP A 207 -21.18 6.27 -8.06
CA ASP A 207 -22.35 6.00 -8.91
C ASP A 207 -21.93 6.05 -10.39
N ILE A 208 -21.61 4.90 -10.95
CA ILE A 208 -21.13 4.76 -12.34
C ILE A 208 -22.23 5.02 -13.40
N THR A 209 -23.42 5.40 -13.00
CA THR A 209 -24.48 5.88 -13.91
C THR A 209 -24.49 7.41 -13.99
N ASN A 210 -23.77 8.10 -13.11
CA ASN A 210 -23.83 9.54 -12.94
C ASN A 210 -22.46 10.20 -13.17
N TYR A 211 -22.33 10.95 -14.29
CA TYR A 211 -21.09 11.68 -14.62
C TYR A 211 -20.71 12.72 -13.57
N ARG A 212 -21.69 13.46 -12.98
CA ARG A 212 -21.42 14.47 -11.96
C ARG A 212 -20.81 13.88 -10.71
N ASP A 213 -21.37 12.76 -10.22
CA ASP A 213 -20.85 12.05 -9.06
C ASP A 213 -19.43 11.55 -9.32
N CYS A 214 -19.24 10.90 -10.45
CA CYS A 214 -17.94 10.36 -10.84
C CYS A 214 -16.86 11.45 -10.99
N LEU A 215 -17.20 12.60 -11.60
CA LEU A 215 -16.26 13.73 -11.77
C LEU A 215 -15.88 14.37 -10.44
N LYS A 216 -16.85 14.59 -9.54
CA LYS A 216 -16.56 15.09 -8.18
C LYS A 216 -15.61 14.16 -7.42
N LYS A 217 -15.87 12.85 -7.48
CA LYS A 217 -15.03 11.84 -6.81
C LYS A 217 -13.68 11.67 -7.47
N TRP A 218 -13.61 11.77 -8.81
CA TRP A 218 -12.35 11.87 -9.54
C TRP A 218 -11.53 13.05 -9.04
N ASN A 219 -12.15 14.25 -8.98
CA ASN A 219 -11.49 15.47 -8.50
C ASN A 219 -10.90 15.29 -7.10
N GLN A 220 -11.71 14.83 -6.15
CA GLN A 220 -11.27 14.62 -4.75
C GLN A 220 -10.14 13.60 -4.64
N ALA A 221 -10.23 12.49 -5.39
CA ALA A 221 -9.22 11.45 -5.35
C ALA A 221 -7.89 11.92 -5.96
N VAL A 222 -7.94 12.59 -7.11
CA VAL A 222 -6.74 13.11 -7.79
C VAL A 222 -6.11 14.24 -6.98
N GLU A 223 -6.90 15.17 -6.43
CA GLU A 223 -6.42 16.22 -5.54
C GLU A 223 -5.65 15.65 -4.36
N SER A 224 -6.25 14.68 -3.65
CA SER A 224 -5.60 14.04 -2.49
C SER A 224 -4.28 13.36 -2.86
N MET A 225 -4.21 12.65 -4.00
CA MET A 225 -2.98 11.99 -4.44
C MET A 225 -1.93 13.00 -4.93
N TYR A 226 -2.34 14.03 -5.66
CA TYR A 226 -1.45 15.05 -6.19
C TYR A 226 -0.83 15.90 -5.07
N ASP A 227 -1.61 16.28 -4.07
CA ASP A 227 -1.10 17.01 -2.91
C ASP A 227 -0.11 16.19 -2.09
N GLN A 228 -0.35 14.89 -1.93
CA GLN A 228 0.61 14.01 -1.29
C GLN A 228 1.89 13.86 -2.13
N CYS A 229 1.78 13.78 -3.44
CA CYS A 229 2.92 13.74 -4.36
C CYS A 229 3.81 14.99 -4.23
N LEU A 230 3.19 16.17 -4.17
CA LEU A 230 3.92 17.42 -3.93
C LEU A 230 4.62 17.44 -2.56
N ARG A 231 3.99 16.89 -1.53
CA ARG A 231 4.53 16.85 -0.15
C ARG A 231 5.69 15.88 0.03
N VAL A 232 5.67 14.70 -0.59
CA VAL A 232 6.81 13.77 -0.54
C VAL A 232 7.99 14.29 -1.38
N GLY A 233 7.72 15.14 -2.36
CA GLY A 233 8.72 15.82 -3.16
C GLY A 233 9.09 15.10 -4.45
N LYS A 234 9.65 15.88 -5.39
CA LYS A 234 9.96 15.44 -6.76
C LYS A 234 11.00 14.34 -6.88
N GLN A 235 11.79 14.13 -5.83
CA GLN A 235 12.77 13.03 -5.78
C GLN A 235 12.13 11.67 -5.54
N TYR A 236 10.92 11.64 -4.98
CA TYR A 236 10.20 10.41 -4.64
C TYR A 236 8.92 10.23 -5.45
N CYS A 237 8.30 11.32 -5.94
CA CYS A 237 7.06 11.24 -6.73
C CYS A 237 7.19 11.96 -8.06
N LEU A 238 6.88 11.23 -9.13
CA LEU A 238 6.79 11.73 -10.49
C LEU A 238 5.34 11.67 -10.97
N PRO A 239 4.67 12.82 -11.19
CA PRO A 239 3.41 12.87 -11.94
C PRO A 239 3.65 12.50 -13.41
N VAL A 240 2.93 11.50 -13.92
CA VAL A 240 3.01 11.04 -15.31
C VAL A 240 1.67 11.30 -15.98
N PHE A 241 1.67 12.19 -16.95
CA PHE A 241 0.48 12.52 -17.74
C PHE A 241 0.28 11.47 -18.83
N TYR A 242 -0.83 10.75 -18.75
CA TYR A 242 -1.15 9.65 -19.66
C TYR A 242 -1.11 10.10 -21.14
N GLU A 243 -1.67 11.27 -21.43
CA GLU A 243 -1.73 11.81 -22.78
C GLU A 243 -0.32 12.06 -23.33
N GLN A 244 0.56 12.61 -22.52
CA GLN A 244 1.94 12.87 -22.91
C GLN A 244 2.75 11.58 -23.03
N LEU A 245 2.52 10.60 -22.15
CA LEU A 245 3.14 9.29 -22.25
C LEU A 245 2.79 8.58 -23.56
N VAL A 246 1.52 8.65 -24.01
CA VAL A 246 1.11 7.98 -25.24
C VAL A 246 1.43 8.76 -26.51
N LEU A 247 1.60 10.09 -26.42
CA LEU A 247 2.04 10.93 -27.55
C LEU A 247 3.55 10.87 -27.76
N HIS A 248 4.34 10.83 -26.67
CA HIS A 248 5.79 10.90 -26.65
C HIS A 248 6.38 9.78 -25.77
N PRO A 249 6.14 8.49 -26.09
CA PRO A 249 6.47 7.39 -25.20
C PRO A 249 7.96 7.27 -24.92
N LYS A 250 8.85 7.52 -25.89
CA LYS A 250 10.28 7.44 -25.69
C LYS A 250 10.77 8.49 -24.69
N GLU A 251 10.43 9.75 -24.89
CA GLU A 251 10.82 10.85 -24.00
C GLU A 251 10.35 10.60 -22.56
N TRP A 252 9.09 10.15 -22.42
CA TRP A 252 8.54 9.88 -21.10
C TRP A 252 9.15 8.65 -20.44
N MET A 253 9.43 7.57 -21.18
CA MET A 253 10.08 6.40 -20.60
C MET A 253 11.53 6.68 -20.21
N GLU A 254 12.30 7.46 -21.00
CA GLU A 254 13.63 7.94 -20.60
C GLU A 254 13.59 8.73 -19.27
N LYS A 255 12.63 9.64 -19.14
CA LYS A 255 12.41 10.41 -17.91
C LYS A 255 12.01 9.52 -16.73
N ILE A 256 11.12 8.53 -16.95
CA ILE A 256 10.65 7.61 -15.93
C ILE A 256 11.77 6.68 -15.47
N LEU A 257 12.52 6.07 -16.39
CA LEU A 257 13.64 5.18 -16.04
C LEU A 257 14.75 5.94 -15.31
N THR A 258 15.07 7.16 -15.76
CA THR A 258 16.01 8.05 -15.05
C THR A 258 15.52 8.35 -13.62
N PHE A 259 14.23 8.68 -13.43
CA PHE A 259 13.65 8.92 -12.12
C PHE A 259 13.70 7.68 -11.24
N LEU A 260 13.58 6.50 -11.80
CA LEU A 260 13.62 5.22 -11.11
C LEU A 260 15.04 4.70 -10.86
N ASP A 261 16.06 5.40 -11.33
CA ASP A 261 17.46 4.95 -11.30
C ASP A 261 17.64 3.59 -12.01
N LEU A 262 17.01 3.44 -13.18
CA LEU A 262 17.08 2.26 -14.05
C LEU A 262 17.79 2.61 -15.36
N PRO A 263 18.55 1.67 -15.95
CA PRO A 263 19.12 1.85 -17.29
C PRO A 263 18.01 1.88 -18.34
N TRP A 264 18.36 2.39 -19.54
CA TRP A 264 17.45 2.29 -20.67
C TRP A 264 17.35 0.83 -21.14
N ASP A 265 16.11 0.39 -21.36
CA ASP A 265 15.78 -0.90 -21.96
C ASP A 265 14.73 -0.68 -23.06
N GLU A 266 15.05 -1.04 -24.30
CA GLU A 266 14.15 -0.84 -25.45
C GLU A 266 12.84 -1.64 -25.32
N ALA A 267 12.83 -2.73 -24.55
CA ALA A 267 11.65 -3.56 -24.30
C ALA A 267 10.46 -2.78 -23.73
N VAL A 268 10.73 -1.67 -22.99
CA VAL A 268 9.66 -0.82 -22.46
C VAL A 268 8.83 -0.14 -23.55
N MET A 269 9.38 0.01 -24.75
CA MET A 269 8.67 0.56 -25.91
C MET A 269 7.80 -0.47 -26.64
N HIS A 270 8.06 -1.77 -26.40
CA HIS A 270 7.46 -2.90 -27.09
C HIS A 270 6.81 -3.90 -26.12
N HIS A 271 6.19 -3.38 -25.06
CA HIS A 271 5.58 -4.20 -23.99
C HIS A 271 4.60 -5.26 -24.51
N GLU A 272 3.89 -4.97 -25.62
CA GLU A 272 2.94 -5.90 -26.26
C GLU A 272 3.60 -7.19 -26.75
N GLU A 273 4.89 -7.16 -27.07
CA GLU A 273 5.64 -8.32 -27.51
C GLU A 273 6.00 -9.27 -26.38
N HIS A 274 5.97 -8.80 -25.14
CA HIS A 274 6.30 -9.57 -23.94
C HIS A 274 5.06 -10.18 -23.25
N ILE A 275 3.86 -9.85 -23.70
CA ILE A 275 2.60 -10.32 -23.07
C ILE A 275 2.39 -11.81 -23.35
N GLY A 276 2.18 -12.59 -22.29
CA GLY A 276 1.89 -14.03 -22.35
C GLY A 276 3.09 -14.90 -22.78
N LYS A 277 4.31 -14.36 -22.78
CA LYS A 277 5.53 -15.14 -22.95
C LYS A 277 6.00 -15.70 -21.60
N PRO A 278 6.71 -16.84 -21.58
CA PRO A 278 7.36 -17.33 -20.37
C PRO A 278 8.32 -16.26 -19.80
N GLY A 279 8.21 -15.96 -18.51
CA GLY A 279 8.98 -14.89 -17.87
C GLY A 279 8.58 -13.45 -18.27
N GLY A 280 7.59 -13.28 -19.13
CA GLY A 280 7.11 -12.00 -19.60
C GLY A 280 5.91 -11.46 -18.80
N ILE A 281 5.14 -10.57 -19.44
CA ILE A 281 4.05 -9.82 -18.81
C ILE A 281 2.79 -10.70 -18.69
N SER A 282 2.33 -10.94 -17.47
CA SER A 282 1.01 -11.54 -17.23
C SER A 282 -0.07 -10.46 -17.19
N LEU A 283 -1.26 -10.74 -17.72
CA LEU A 283 -2.41 -9.83 -17.71
C LEU A 283 -3.62 -10.51 -17.05
N SER A 284 -4.29 -9.80 -16.14
CA SER A 284 -5.52 -10.28 -15.52
C SER A 284 -6.72 -10.11 -16.44
N ARG A 285 -7.53 -11.16 -16.60
CA ARG A 285 -8.83 -11.08 -17.29
C ARG A 285 -9.86 -10.22 -16.55
N LYS A 286 -9.67 -10.02 -15.24
CA LYS A 286 -10.55 -9.19 -14.41
C LYS A 286 -10.26 -7.71 -14.55
N GLU A 287 -9.08 -7.34 -15.03
CA GLU A 287 -8.73 -5.94 -15.31
C GLU A 287 -9.38 -5.48 -16.63
N LYS A 288 -10.20 -4.42 -16.54
CA LYS A 288 -10.91 -3.83 -17.69
C LYS A 288 -9.99 -3.07 -18.66
N SER A 289 -8.67 -3.20 -18.52
CA SER A 289 -7.65 -2.56 -19.37
C SER A 289 -6.90 -3.56 -20.24
N THR A 290 -7.05 -4.86 -20.01
CA THR A 290 -6.30 -5.92 -20.69
C THR A 290 -6.39 -5.84 -22.21
N ASP A 291 -7.59 -5.60 -22.76
CA ASP A 291 -7.83 -5.46 -24.19
C ASP A 291 -7.13 -4.26 -24.84
N GLN A 292 -6.79 -3.24 -24.05
CA GLN A 292 -6.09 -2.04 -24.53
C GLN A 292 -4.58 -2.22 -24.47
N VAL A 293 -4.08 -2.82 -23.41
CA VAL A 293 -2.64 -2.98 -23.14
C VAL A 293 -2.01 -4.07 -24.03
N ILE A 294 -2.79 -4.98 -24.56
CA ILE A 294 -2.30 -6.02 -25.50
C ILE A 294 -1.85 -5.46 -26.86
N LYS A 295 -2.17 -4.22 -27.16
CA LYS A 295 -1.74 -3.48 -28.35
C LYS A 295 -0.52 -2.62 -28.00
N PRO A 296 0.32 -2.26 -28.98
CA PRO A 296 1.35 -1.24 -28.78
C PRO A 296 0.73 0.10 -28.34
N VAL A 297 1.56 1.00 -27.81
CA VAL A 297 1.12 2.35 -27.41
C VAL A 297 0.39 3.02 -28.58
N ASN A 298 -0.84 3.53 -28.33
CA ASN A 298 -1.73 4.05 -29.35
C ASN A 298 -2.60 5.20 -28.83
N LEU A 299 -3.27 5.91 -29.76
CA LEU A 299 -4.04 7.12 -29.48
C LEU A 299 -5.53 6.85 -29.18
N GLU A 300 -5.99 5.62 -29.34
CA GLU A 300 -7.43 5.24 -29.28
C GLU A 300 -8.16 5.80 -28.06
N ALA A 301 -7.48 5.86 -26.92
CA ALA A 301 -8.11 6.25 -25.66
C ALA A 301 -8.19 7.78 -25.43
N LEU A 302 -7.51 8.60 -26.24
CA LEU A 302 -7.43 10.05 -26.00
C LEU A 302 -8.75 10.78 -26.30
N SER A 303 -9.47 10.38 -27.33
CA SER A 303 -10.66 11.08 -27.82
C SER A 303 -12.00 10.38 -27.57
N LYS A 304 -12.02 9.15 -27.07
CA LYS A 304 -13.24 8.34 -26.89
C LYS A 304 -14.35 8.98 -26.03
N TRP A 305 -14.02 9.94 -25.22
CA TRP A 305 -14.97 10.62 -24.33
C TRP A 305 -15.70 11.79 -25.02
N VAL A 306 -15.18 12.28 -26.13
CA VAL A 306 -15.71 13.44 -26.85
C VAL A 306 -17.11 13.15 -27.34
N GLY A 307 -18.06 14.04 -27.06
CA GLY A 307 -19.46 13.90 -27.44
C GLY A 307 -20.32 12.98 -26.52
N HIS A 308 -19.71 12.35 -25.50
CA HIS A 308 -20.43 11.41 -24.62
C HIS A 308 -20.83 11.99 -23.25
N ILE A 309 -20.26 13.12 -22.84
CA ILE A 309 -20.58 13.75 -21.57
C ILE A 309 -21.83 14.60 -21.72
N PRO A 310 -22.83 14.50 -20.80
CA PRO A 310 -24.04 15.31 -20.86
C PRO A 310 -23.76 16.81 -20.88
N GLY A 311 -24.53 17.57 -21.65
CA GLY A 311 -24.30 19.00 -21.89
C GLY A 311 -24.35 19.87 -20.61
N ASP A 312 -25.23 19.53 -19.66
CA ASP A 312 -25.31 20.18 -18.35
C ASP A 312 -24.08 19.93 -17.49
N VAL A 313 -23.46 18.74 -17.59
CA VAL A 313 -22.20 18.40 -16.92
C VAL A 313 -21.05 19.17 -17.53
N ILE A 314 -20.99 19.31 -18.88
CA ILE A 314 -19.97 20.09 -19.58
C ILE A 314 -20.05 21.56 -19.15
N SER A 315 -21.24 22.13 -19.04
CA SER A 315 -21.44 23.55 -18.63
C SER A 315 -20.89 23.83 -17.23
N ASP A 316 -20.97 22.85 -16.33
CA ASP A 316 -20.53 22.98 -14.94
C ASP A 316 -19.10 22.41 -14.70
N MET A 317 -18.40 21.98 -15.74
CA MET A 317 -17.16 21.19 -15.64
C MET A 317 -16.11 21.83 -14.75
N ALA A 318 -15.86 23.13 -14.91
CA ALA A 318 -14.85 23.85 -14.13
C ALA A 318 -15.16 23.85 -12.62
N SER A 319 -16.45 23.90 -12.23
CA SER A 319 -16.89 23.86 -10.84
C SER A 319 -16.94 22.43 -10.27
N LEU A 320 -17.26 21.45 -11.11
CA LEU A 320 -17.33 20.04 -10.73
C LEU A 320 -15.94 19.40 -10.53
N ALA A 321 -14.98 19.81 -11.37
CA ALA A 321 -13.66 19.23 -11.44
C ALA A 321 -12.55 20.28 -11.58
N PRO A 322 -12.34 21.16 -10.58
CA PRO A 322 -11.33 22.22 -10.62
C PRO A 322 -9.90 21.68 -10.78
N MET A 323 -9.65 20.44 -10.43
CA MET A 323 -8.36 19.78 -10.69
C MET A 323 -8.02 19.69 -12.19
N LEU A 324 -8.99 19.75 -13.10
CA LEU A 324 -8.68 19.84 -14.53
C LEU A 324 -7.79 21.05 -14.81
N SER A 325 -8.23 22.24 -14.42
CA SER A 325 -7.46 23.48 -14.61
C SER A 325 -6.11 23.44 -13.87
N ARG A 326 -6.09 22.93 -12.65
CA ARG A 326 -4.87 22.80 -11.83
C ARG A 326 -3.81 21.89 -12.50
N LEU A 327 -4.24 20.90 -13.24
CA LEU A 327 -3.39 19.95 -13.97
C LEU A 327 -3.11 20.37 -15.40
N GLY A 328 -3.59 21.55 -15.85
CA GLY A 328 -3.34 22.08 -17.19
C GLY A 328 -4.34 21.62 -18.25
N TYR A 329 -5.43 20.95 -17.88
CA TYR A 329 -6.52 20.64 -18.79
C TYR A 329 -7.53 21.80 -18.84
N ASP A 330 -7.88 22.28 -20.03
CA ASP A 330 -8.95 23.26 -20.19
C ASP A 330 -10.33 22.62 -19.97
N PRO A 331 -11.07 22.95 -18.88
CA PRO A 331 -12.36 22.36 -18.57
C PRO A 331 -13.45 22.74 -19.60
N TYR A 332 -13.26 23.80 -20.37
CA TYR A 332 -14.21 24.28 -21.38
C TYR A 332 -13.99 23.69 -22.77
N ALA A 333 -12.81 23.07 -22.99
CA ALA A 333 -12.49 22.46 -24.28
C ALA A 333 -13.39 21.24 -24.54
N ARG A 334 -14.22 21.33 -25.57
CA ARG A 334 -15.09 20.22 -26.02
C ARG A 334 -14.32 19.15 -26.79
N GLN A 335 -13.23 19.55 -27.46
CA GLN A 335 -12.29 18.68 -28.16
C GLN A 335 -10.87 19.11 -27.76
N PRO A 336 -10.37 18.63 -26.62
CA PRO A 336 -9.05 19.02 -26.14
C PRO A 336 -7.96 18.52 -27.06
N ARG A 337 -6.94 19.34 -27.22
CA ARG A 337 -5.75 19.02 -27.97
C ARG A 337 -4.62 18.78 -26.97
N TYR A 338 -4.09 17.58 -26.95
CA TYR A 338 -3.03 17.19 -25.99
C TYR A 338 -1.62 17.33 -26.60
N GLY A 339 -1.51 17.58 -27.89
CA GLY A 339 -0.26 17.65 -28.68
C GLY A 339 -0.35 16.78 -29.92
N ASP A 340 0.73 16.78 -30.68
CA ASP A 340 0.87 15.96 -31.88
C ASP A 340 1.73 14.70 -31.52
N PRO A 341 1.38 13.50 -32.00
CA PRO A 341 2.09 12.28 -31.65
C PRO A 341 3.42 12.14 -32.36
N ASP A 342 4.36 11.46 -31.73
CA ASP A 342 5.63 11.06 -32.36
C ASP A 342 5.42 10.08 -33.50
N ARG A 343 6.39 10.03 -34.42
CA ARG A 343 6.38 9.10 -35.56
C ARG A 343 6.21 7.65 -35.10
N PHE A 344 6.85 7.25 -34.01
CA PHE A 344 6.72 5.91 -33.40
C PHE A 344 5.28 5.53 -33.15
N VAL A 345 4.48 6.46 -32.63
CA VAL A 345 3.05 6.21 -32.27
C VAL A 345 2.20 6.11 -33.56
N LEU A 346 2.50 6.95 -34.58
CA LEU A 346 1.83 6.85 -35.87
C LEU A 346 2.12 5.52 -36.58
N ASP A 347 3.35 5.02 -36.48
CA ASP A 347 3.71 3.70 -36.98
C ASP A 347 3.03 2.57 -36.24
N ASN A 348 2.78 2.72 -34.91
CA ASN A 348 1.99 1.78 -34.11
C ASN A 348 0.51 1.78 -34.54
N GLU A 349 -0.10 2.94 -34.79
CA GLU A 349 -1.47 3.01 -35.33
C GLU A 349 -1.59 2.24 -36.67
N GLN A 350 -0.60 2.38 -37.55
CA GLN A 350 -0.57 1.62 -38.79
C GLN A 350 -0.42 0.12 -38.53
N LYS A 351 0.50 -0.31 -37.66
CA LYS A 351 0.64 -1.72 -37.23
C LYS A 351 -0.66 -2.32 -36.69
N ILE A 352 -1.38 -1.54 -35.89
CA ILE A 352 -2.67 -1.97 -35.31
C ILE A 352 -3.71 -2.12 -36.43
N ALA A 353 -3.79 -1.19 -37.36
CA ALA A 353 -4.72 -1.25 -38.49
C ALA A 353 -4.44 -2.47 -39.36
N ASP A 354 -3.16 -2.71 -39.72
CA ASP A 354 -2.73 -3.81 -40.61
C ASP A 354 -2.90 -5.20 -39.93
N ASN A 355 -2.79 -5.29 -38.63
CA ASN A 355 -2.84 -6.57 -37.88
C ASN A 355 -3.96 -6.66 -36.84
N ALA A 356 -5.09 -6.03 -37.08
CA ALA A 356 -6.24 -6.03 -36.17
C ALA A 356 -6.74 -7.45 -35.79
N ALA A 357 -6.68 -8.40 -36.75
CA ALA A 357 -7.05 -9.79 -36.53
C ALA A 357 -6.07 -10.49 -35.57
N GLY A 358 -4.77 -10.27 -35.71
CA GLY A 358 -3.74 -10.86 -34.85
C GLY A 358 -3.85 -10.38 -33.39
N PHE A 359 -4.10 -9.09 -33.16
CA PHE A 359 -4.33 -8.58 -31.81
C PHE A 359 -5.59 -9.15 -31.16
N ASN A 360 -6.65 -9.35 -31.92
CA ASN A 360 -7.88 -10.00 -31.44
C ASN A 360 -7.65 -11.49 -31.11
N GLU A 361 -6.82 -12.18 -31.87
CA GLU A 361 -6.46 -13.57 -31.57
C GLU A 361 -5.58 -13.69 -30.32
N ASN A 362 -4.58 -12.81 -30.16
CA ASN A 362 -3.78 -12.72 -28.94
C ASN A 362 -4.66 -12.45 -27.72
N LEU A 363 -5.64 -11.57 -27.83
CA LEU A 363 -6.60 -11.31 -26.77
C LEU A 363 -7.38 -12.59 -26.38
N LYS A 364 -7.86 -13.34 -27.38
CA LYS A 364 -8.56 -14.62 -27.16
C LYS A 364 -7.64 -15.64 -26.50
N ARG A 365 -6.35 -15.70 -26.89
CA ARG A 365 -5.35 -16.57 -26.26
C ARG A 365 -5.15 -16.26 -24.79
N VAL A 366 -4.90 -15.02 -24.42
CA VAL A 366 -4.77 -14.56 -23.03
C VAL A 366 -6.00 -14.93 -22.19
N TYR A 367 -7.20 -14.90 -22.80
CA TYR A 367 -8.41 -15.33 -22.11
C TYR A 367 -8.57 -16.85 -22.01
N ARG A 368 -8.13 -17.66 -23.00
CA ARG A 368 -8.27 -19.11 -23.01
C ARG A 368 -7.24 -19.81 -22.09
N GLU A 369 -5.98 -19.41 -22.12
CA GLU A 369 -4.94 -20.01 -21.30
C GLU A 369 -5.28 -19.99 -19.82
N LYS A 370 -5.95 -18.93 -19.35
CA LYS A 370 -6.42 -18.83 -17.96
C LYS A 370 -7.75 -19.58 -17.68
N ASP A 371 -8.47 -20.06 -18.68
CA ASP A 371 -9.64 -20.95 -18.46
C ASP A 371 -9.20 -22.38 -18.10
N ILE A 372 -8.06 -22.81 -18.61
CA ILE A 372 -7.47 -24.12 -18.31
C ILE A 372 -7.00 -24.14 -16.85
N ASP A 373 -6.36 -23.09 -16.35
CA ASP A 373 -5.91 -22.97 -14.96
C ASP A 373 -7.09 -22.99 -13.96
N GLN A 374 -8.26 -22.45 -14.34
CA GLN A 374 -9.46 -22.46 -13.47
C GLN A 374 -10.18 -23.82 -13.45
N GLN A 375 -10.02 -24.67 -14.46
CA GLN A 375 -10.57 -26.02 -14.47
C GLN A 375 -9.78 -26.99 -13.59
N ILE A 376 -8.52 -26.66 -13.28
CA ILE A 376 -7.66 -27.41 -12.34
C ILE A 376 -8.02 -27.07 -10.88
N GLU A 377 -8.52 -25.87 -10.59
CA GLU A 377 -9.10 -25.51 -9.30
C GLU A 377 -10.56 -25.95 -9.26
N GLY A 378 -10.88 -27.09 -8.65
CA GLY A 378 -12.21 -27.70 -8.59
C GLY A 378 -13.36 -26.76 -8.16
N PRO A 379 -14.63 -27.24 -8.16
CA PRO A 379 -15.81 -26.39 -8.02
C PRO A 379 -15.85 -25.67 -6.67
N ARG A 380 -15.91 -24.35 -6.70
CA ARG A 380 -16.10 -23.50 -5.52
C ARG A 380 -17.48 -23.73 -4.91
N ASP A 381 -17.57 -23.87 -3.59
CA ASP A 381 -18.82 -23.96 -2.83
C ASP A 381 -19.79 -22.82 -3.22
N PRO A 382 -21.01 -23.12 -3.73
CA PRO A 382 -21.99 -22.11 -4.16
C PRO A 382 -22.44 -21.13 -3.06
N ARG A 383 -22.10 -21.39 -1.80
CA ARG A 383 -22.54 -20.59 -0.65
C ARG A 383 -21.71 -19.32 -0.41
N GLN A 384 -20.62 -19.07 -1.16
CA GLN A 384 -19.76 -17.90 -0.99
C GLN A 384 -20.15 -16.68 -1.85
N GLY A 385 -21.27 -16.71 -2.57
CA GLY A 385 -21.69 -15.70 -3.57
C GLY A 385 -22.90 -14.85 -3.24
N GLN A 386 -23.48 -14.91 -2.04
CA GLN A 386 -24.61 -14.02 -1.71
C GLN A 386 -24.11 -12.66 -1.21
N PRO A 387 -24.57 -11.54 -1.83
CA PRO A 387 -24.27 -10.21 -1.30
C PRO A 387 -24.99 -10.04 0.05
N ALA A 388 -24.24 -9.58 1.05
CA ALA A 388 -24.84 -9.17 2.32
C ALA A 388 -25.90 -8.09 2.06
N GLN A 389 -27.15 -8.43 2.32
CA GLN A 389 -28.25 -7.47 2.30
C GLN A 389 -27.98 -6.43 3.40
N ALA A 390 -28.11 -5.17 3.05
CA ALA A 390 -28.02 -4.05 3.97
C ALA A 390 -29.12 -4.22 5.03
N MET A 391 -28.75 -4.46 6.29
CA MET A 391 -29.68 -4.40 7.40
C MET A 391 -29.96 -2.94 7.73
N ASP A 392 -31.18 -2.54 7.50
CA ASP A 392 -31.81 -1.31 7.98
C ASP A 392 -31.98 -1.42 9.50
N HIS A 393 -31.21 -0.63 10.24
CA HIS A 393 -31.36 -0.55 11.70
C HIS A 393 -32.56 0.31 12.05
N ARG A 394 -33.70 -0.30 12.28
CA ARG A 394 -34.75 0.24 13.15
C ARG A 394 -34.74 -0.54 14.47
N ASP A 395 -34.60 0.21 15.55
CA ASP A 395 -34.71 -0.24 16.93
C ASP A 395 -35.90 -1.15 17.19
N GLN A 396 -35.64 -2.35 17.71
CA GLN A 396 -36.53 -3.03 18.65
C GLN A 396 -35.68 -3.99 19.51
N GLY A 397 -35.79 -3.84 20.82
CA GLY A 397 -35.11 -4.66 21.82
C GLY A 397 -35.49 -6.14 21.72
N ALA A 398 -34.49 -6.99 21.68
CA ALA A 398 -34.62 -8.43 21.89
C ALA A 398 -33.37 -8.96 22.57
N GLN A 399 -33.62 -9.75 23.55
CA GLN A 399 -32.71 -10.39 24.49
C GLN A 399 -31.63 -11.23 23.81
N ASP A 400 -30.41 -11.12 24.36
CA ASP A 400 -29.25 -11.91 24.01
C ASP A 400 -29.50 -13.42 24.07
N HIS A 401 -29.45 -14.09 22.93
CA HIS A 401 -29.20 -15.52 22.80
C HIS A 401 -27.93 -15.75 22.00
N PHE A 402 -26.77 -15.76 22.71
CA PHE A 402 -25.53 -16.32 22.17
C PHE A 402 -25.61 -17.86 22.25
N PRO A 403 -25.30 -18.59 21.16
CA PRO A 403 -25.12 -20.02 21.24
C PRO A 403 -23.93 -20.33 22.14
N ARG A 404 -24.16 -21.19 23.13
CA ARG A 404 -23.12 -21.65 24.07
C ARG A 404 -22.03 -22.37 23.27
N ALA A 405 -20.76 -21.94 23.48
CA ALA A 405 -19.60 -22.67 23.04
C ALA A 405 -19.62 -24.10 23.62
N PRO A 406 -19.11 -25.12 22.89
CA PRO A 406 -19.00 -26.47 23.35
C PRO A 406 -18.14 -26.52 24.64
N PRO A 407 -18.39 -27.45 25.57
CA PRO A 407 -17.71 -27.50 26.86
C PRO A 407 -16.20 -27.70 26.62
N VAL A 408 -15.41 -26.80 27.18
CA VAL A 408 -13.94 -26.95 27.26
C VAL A 408 -13.63 -28.09 28.19
N ASP A 409 -12.96 -29.12 27.67
CA ASP A 409 -12.44 -30.27 28.43
C ASP A 409 -11.44 -29.74 29.50
N ARG A 410 -11.90 -29.66 30.75
CA ARG A 410 -11.07 -29.25 31.88
C ARG A 410 -10.23 -30.46 32.35
N ARG A 411 -9.20 -30.82 31.57
CA ARG A 411 -8.17 -31.72 32.10
C ARG A 411 -7.23 -30.96 33.03
N ASP A 412 -6.94 -31.61 34.19
CA ASP A 412 -6.05 -31.12 35.24
C ASP A 412 -4.66 -30.73 34.63
N PRO A 413 -4.16 -29.50 34.86
CA PRO A 413 -2.83 -29.07 34.39
C PRO A 413 -1.68 -30.01 34.80
N ARG A 414 -1.85 -30.81 35.86
CA ARG A 414 -0.87 -31.80 36.31
C ARG A 414 -0.76 -33.02 35.38
N GLN A 415 -1.80 -33.34 34.64
CA GLN A 415 -1.79 -34.43 33.66
C GLN A 415 -1.02 -34.05 32.38
N TYR A 416 -1.14 -32.79 31.95
CA TYR A 416 -0.40 -32.26 30.82
C TYR A 416 1.14 -32.24 31.03
N ALA A 417 1.57 -32.05 32.27
CA ALA A 417 2.99 -32.10 32.64
C ALA A 417 3.55 -33.54 32.68
N ARG A 418 2.74 -34.54 32.96
CA ARG A 418 3.14 -35.96 32.93
C ARG A 418 3.32 -36.49 31.52
N ASP A 419 2.43 -36.13 30.60
CA ASP A 419 2.49 -36.56 29.19
C ASP A 419 3.69 -35.97 28.44
N ARG A 420 4.09 -34.74 28.79
CA ARG A 420 5.32 -34.13 28.24
C ARG A 420 6.62 -34.78 28.72
N ARG A 421 6.63 -35.39 29.93
CA ARG A 421 7.79 -36.08 30.48
C ARG A 421 8.00 -37.46 29.85
N ASN A 422 6.92 -38.15 29.47
CA ASN A 422 6.98 -39.44 28.82
C ASN A 422 7.40 -39.35 27.34
N LYS A 423 6.99 -38.31 26.61
CA LYS A 423 7.42 -38.08 25.21
C LYS A 423 8.92 -37.71 25.04
N ARG A 424 9.62 -37.33 26.11
CA ARG A 424 11.06 -37.04 26.08
C ARG A 424 11.94 -38.28 26.30
N ARG A 425 11.36 -39.46 26.54
CA ARG A 425 12.11 -40.72 26.78
C ARG A 425 12.15 -41.63 25.56
N GLU A 426 11.46 -41.32 24.48
CA GLU A 426 11.58 -42.01 23.21
C GLU A 426 12.58 -41.23 22.33
N GLY A 427 13.74 -41.86 22.09
CA GLY A 427 14.85 -41.29 21.36
C GLY A 427 14.59 -41.18 19.86
N PRO A 428 15.51 -40.53 19.07
CA PRO A 428 15.29 -40.19 17.68
C PRO A 428 15.22 -41.41 16.77
N TYR A 429 14.29 -41.34 15.79
CA TYR A 429 14.15 -42.35 14.73
C TYR A 429 15.41 -42.45 13.86
N PRO A 430 15.76 -43.65 13.38
CA PRO A 430 16.91 -43.85 12.50
C PRO A 430 16.62 -43.33 11.08
N VAL A 431 17.64 -42.68 10.49
CA VAL A 431 17.69 -42.27 9.09
C VAL A 431 17.88 -43.48 8.21
N PRO A 432 17.12 -43.72 7.12
CA PRO A 432 17.40 -44.74 6.14
C PRO A 432 18.60 -44.38 5.27
N ALA A 433 19.37 -45.41 4.90
CA ALA A 433 20.54 -45.34 4.05
C ALA A 433 20.24 -44.98 2.59
#